data_43f919fbd99ac3d37ea0763140145e55
#
_entry.id   43f919fbd99ac3d37ea0763140145e55
#
_cell.length_a   1.000
_cell.length_b   1.000
_cell.length_c   1.000
_cell.angle_alpha   90.00
_cell.angle_beta   90.00
_cell.angle_gamma   90.00
#
_symmetry.space_group_name_H-M   'P 1'
#
loop_
_entity.id
_entity.type
_entity.pdbx_description
1 polymer ?
#
loop_
_entity_poly.entity_id
_entity_poly.type
_entity_poly.pdbx_seq_one_letter_code
_entity_poly.pdbx_strand_id
1 'polypeptide(L)'
;MGALLLTAALLLAPQGFEWGRRLPVIVAEPAGGGGPEASVVEVHAAVDGGDLRLRLTLDRAVAEALYLPDGKPVSGRLRTVLYLDADDDRRTGLDEGARDLRTGAERRLDVEVVSVGADADEGRPARAVVTATLRGLTRDGRRRVLWRGDDTGVGGVTTAGRFVEIRIPAAQVPLGPRARLILDAGGRTWGGQINR
;
A
#
# COMPACT_ATOMS: atom_id res chain seq x y z
N MET A 1 -52.28 22.10 -6.61
CA MET A 1 -51.11 21.91 -7.49
C MET A 1 -49.85 22.09 -6.63
N GLY A 2 -49.28 21.02 -6.15
CA GLY A 2 -48.07 21.02 -5.30
C GLY A 2 -46.86 20.63 -6.17
N ALA A 3 -45.90 21.52 -6.33
CA ALA A 3 -44.66 21.21 -7.00
C ALA A 3 -43.74 20.43 -6.09
N LEU A 4 -43.45 19.17 -6.44
CA LEU A 4 -42.42 18.36 -5.82
C LEU A 4 -41.05 18.86 -6.32
N LEU A 5 -40.29 19.53 -5.44
CA LEU A 5 -38.88 19.82 -5.68
C LEU A 5 -38.08 18.55 -5.44
N LEU A 6 -37.69 17.87 -6.53
CA LEU A 6 -36.69 16.80 -6.50
C LEU A 6 -35.33 17.43 -6.28
N THR A 7 -34.82 17.40 -5.06
CA THR A 7 -33.43 17.75 -4.77
C THR A 7 -32.56 16.58 -5.20
N ALA A 8 -31.96 16.69 -6.37
CA ALA A 8 -30.92 15.74 -6.81
C ALA A 8 -29.68 15.97 -5.93
N ALA A 9 -29.49 15.10 -4.96
CA ALA A 9 -28.21 14.98 -4.27
C ALA A 9 -27.20 14.45 -5.26
N LEU A 10 -26.37 15.35 -5.84
CA LEU A 10 -25.16 14.94 -6.53
C LEU A 10 -24.29 14.20 -5.51
N LEU A 11 -24.27 12.88 -5.58
CA LEU A 11 -23.25 12.07 -4.96
C LEU A 11 -21.93 12.44 -5.65
N LEU A 12 -21.20 13.41 -5.08
CA LEU A 12 -19.80 13.64 -5.41
C LEU A 12 -19.06 12.35 -5.10
N ALA A 13 -18.75 11.56 -6.13
CA ALA A 13 -17.80 10.48 -6.02
C ALA A 13 -16.54 11.05 -5.35
N PRO A 14 -15.95 10.35 -4.36
CA PRO A 14 -14.75 10.82 -3.70
C PRO A 14 -13.72 11.10 -4.79
N GLN A 15 -13.37 12.36 -4.96
CA GLN A 15 -12.34 12.74 -5.93
C GLN A 15 -11.06 12.05 -5.46
N GLY A 16 -10.54 11.15 -6.28
CA GLY A 16 -9.28 10.49 -6.02
C GLY A 16 -8.20 11.56 -5.81
N PHE A 17 -7.24 11.27 -4.95
CA PHE A 17 -6.11 12.17 -4.73
C PHE A 17 -5.39 12.40 -6.06
N GLU A 18 -5.21 13.68 -6.46
CA GLU A 18 -4.50 13.99 -7.69
C GLU A 18 -2.99 13.85 -7.51
N TRP A 19 -2.44 12.78 -8.03
CA TRP A 19 -1.00 12.56 -8.03
C TRP A 19 -0.27 13.55 -8.95
N GLY A 20 -0.94 14.05 -9.97
CA GLY A 20 -0.42 15.05 -10.89
C GLY A 20 0.93 14.63 -11.50
N ARG A 21 1.88 15.58 -11.53
CA ARG A 21 3.26 15.37 -12.01
C ARG A 21 4.25 15.05 -10.88
N ARG A 22 3.78 14.52 -9.75
CA ARG A 22 4.66 14.16 -8.65
C ARG A 22 5.60 13.04 -9.09
N LEU A 23 6.90 13.23 -8.91
CA LEU A 23 7.89 12.21 -9.18
C LEU A 23 7.77 11.07 -8.16
N PRO A 24 8.06 9.82 -8.55
CA PRO A 24 8.14 8.71 -7.62
C PRO A 24 9.25 8.97 -6.60
N VAL A 25 9.03 8.59 -5.35
CA VAL A 25 10.06 8.62 -4.31
C VAL A 25 11.00 7.42 -4.41
N ILE A 26 10.52 6.33 -5.02
CA ILE A 26 11.31 5.12 -5.31
C ILE A 26 11.00 4.68 -6.74
N VAL A 27 12.06 4.38 -7.50
CA VAL A 27 12.00 3.65 -8.76
C VAL A 27 12.79 2.36 -8.56
N ALA A 28 12.12 1.23 -8.72
CA ALA A 28 12.69 -0.09 -8.51
C ALA A 28 12.76 -0.84 -9.85
N GLU A 29 13.79 -1.61 -10.03
CA GLU A 29 13.84 -2.55 -11.16
C GLU A 29 12.91 -3.73 -10.87
N PRO A 30 12.07 -4.14 -11.85
CA PRO A 30 11.25 -5.34 -11.68
C PRO A 30 12.17 -6.53 -11.33
N ALA A 31 11.72 -7.38 -10.42
CA ALA A 31 12.42 -8.63 -10.16
C ALA A 31 12.46 -9.43 -11.46
N GLY A 32 13.62 -9.41 -12.14
CA GLY A 32 13.80 -10.02 -13.46
C GLY A 32 13.44 -11.51 -13.42
N GLY A 33 12.51 -11.94 -14.28
CA GLY A 33 12.22 -13.34 -14.36
C GLY A 33 10.89 -13.76 -14.99
N GLY A 34 10.00 -12.85 -15.34
CA GLY A 34 8.73 -13.25 -16.00
C GLY A 34 7.87 -14.22 -15.18
N GLY A 35 8.11 -14.28 -13.86
CA GLY A 35 7.35 -15.12 -12.94
C GLY A 35 5.90 -14.66 -12.79
N PRO A 36 5.05 -15.48 -12.15
CA PRO A 36 3.64 -15.15 -11.93
C PRO A 36 3.44 -14.00 -10.95
N GLU A 37 4.47 -13.60 -10.21
CA GLU A 37 4.41 -12.55 -9.19
C GLU A 37 4.46 -11.16 -9.81
N ALA A 38 3.60 -10.26 -9.33
CA ALA A 38 3.66 -8.85 -9.68
C ALA A 38 4.72 -8.13 -8.85
N SER A 39 5.49 -7.27 -9.49
CA SER A 39 6.54 -6.48 -8.85
C SER A 39 6.13 -5.01 -8.77
N VAL A 40 6.44 -4.36 -7.66
CA VAL A 40 6.35 -2.90 -7.54
C VAL A 40 7.55 -2.28 -8.28
N VAL A 41 7.26 -1.41 -9.25
CA VAL A 41 8.28 -0.72 -10.05
C VAL A 41 8.44 0.75 -9.66
N GLU A 42 7.40 1.37 -9.10
CA GLU A 42 7.46 2.74 -8.61
C GLU A 42 6.64 2.88 -7.32
N VAL A 43 7.12 3.74 -6.43
CA VAL A 43 6.38 4.16 -5.25
C VAL A 43 6.31 5.69 -5.23
N HIS A 44 5.09 6.21 -5.22
CA HIS A 44 4.85 7.62 -4.94
C HIS A 44 4.37 7.75 -3.50
N ALA A 45 4.78 8.82 -2.84
CA ALA A 45 4.32 9.17 -1.50
C ALA A 45 3.99 10.65 -1.42
N ALA A 46 2.94 10.97 -0.69
CA ALA A 46 2.51 12.34 -0.42
C ALA A 46 1.87 12.43 0.96
N VAL A 47 1.92 13.61 1.55
CA VAL A 47 1.17 13.95 2.76
C VAL A 47 0.02 14.87 2.35
N ASP A 48 -1.20 14.49 2.67
CA ASP A 48 -2.42 15.22 2.33
C ASP A 48 -3.35 15.27 3.55
N GLY A 49 -3.62 16.48 4.05
CA GLY A 49 -4.39 16.67 5.28
C GLY A 49 -3.79 15.97 6.51
N GLY A 50 -2.46 15.70 6.47
CA GLY A 50 -1.75 14.93 7.48
C GLY A 50 -1.73 13.42 7.22
N ASP A 51 -2.62 12.88 6.40
CA ASP A 51 -2.62 11.46 6.03
C ASP A 51 -1.45 11.14 5.09
N LEU A 52 -0.84 9.99 5.28
CA LEU A 52 0.12 9.45 4.32
C LEU A 52 -0.64 8.78 3.17
N ARG A 53 -0.37 9.25 1.96
CA ARG A 53 -0.85 8.63 0.74
C ARG A 53 0.29 7.98 0.00
N LEU A 54 0.08 6.73 -0.40
CA LEU A 54 1.00 5.95 -1.18
C LEU A 54 0.32 5.49 -2.47
N ARG A 55 1.06 5.51 -3.59
CA ARG A 55 0.68 4.81 -4.81
C ARG A 55 1.81 3.88 -5.20
N LEU A 56 1.50 2.60 -5.30
CA LEU A 56 2.39 1.58 -5.82
C LEU A 56 2.02 1.34 -7.27
N THR A 57 2.99 1.45 -8.18
CA THR A 57 2.84 1.06 -9.59
C THR A 57 3.40 -0.34 -9.76
N LEU A 58 2.60 -1.25 -10.29
CA LEU A 58 3.02 -2.61 -10.57
C LEU A 58 3.56 -2.73 -12.01
N ASP A 59 4.37 -3.75 -12.27
CA ASP A 59 4.88 -4.13 -13.60
C ASP A 59 3.75 -4.64 -14.53
N ARG A 60 2.60 -5.02 -13.97
CA ARG A 60 1.41 -5.52 -14.66
C ARG A 60 0.12 -4.98 -14.04
N ALA A 61 -1.04 -5.27 -14.66
CA ALA A 61 -2.32 -4.88 -14.10
C ALA A 61 -2.60 -5.60 -12.77
N VAL A 62 -3.23 -4.91 -11.81
CA VAL A 62 -3.61 -5.49 -10.52
C VAL A 62 -4.48 -6.74 -10.72
N ALA A 63 -5.41 -6.71 -11.69
CA ALA A 63 -6.25 -7.85 -12.00
C ALA A 63 -5.46 -9.12 -12.36
N GLU A 64 -4.30 -8.99 -13.00
CA GLU A 64 -3.43 -10.13 -13.33
C GLU A 64 -2.71 -10.69 -12.10
N ALA A 65 -2.51 -9.86 -11.06
CA ALA A 65 -2.00 -10.30 -9.77
C ALA A 65 -3.08 -10.95 -8.91
N LEU A 66 -4.35 -10.60 -9.13
CA LEU A 66 -5.49 -11.09 -8.36
C LEU A 66 -6.03 -12.42 -8.87
N TYR A 67 -6.03 -12.64 -10.19
CA TYR A 67 -6.73 -13.76 -10.82
C TYR A 67 -5.85 -14.50 -11.84
N LEU A 68 -6.10 -15.79 -11.97
CA LEU A 68 -5.59 -16.59 -13.08
C LEU A 68 -6.36 -16.26 -14.38
N PRO A 69 -5.84 -16.65 -15.57
CA PRO A 69 -6.56 -16.46 -16.83
C PRO A 69 -7.93 -17.14 -16.88
N ASP A 70 -8.15 -18.19 -16.08
CA ASP A 70 -9.44 -18.87 -15.92
C ASP A 70 -10.38 -18.20 -14.91
N GLY A 71 -9.98 -17.03 -14.36
CA GLY A 71 -10.76 -16.25 -13.41
C GLY A 71 -10.68 -16.72 -11.96
N LYS A 72 -9.87 -17.72 -11.63
CA LYS A 72 -9.68 -18.17 -10.24
C LYS A 72 -8.84 -17.17 -9.46
N PRO A 73 -9.23 -16.81 -8.23
CA PRO A 73 -8.44 -15.95 -7.37
C PRO A 73 -7.15 -16.63 -6.92
N VAL A 74 -6.09 -15.87 -6.81
CA VAL A 74 -4.77 -16.34 -6.41
C VAL A 74 -4.23 -15.52 -5.26
N SER A 75 -3.68 -16.20 -4.25
CA SER A 75 -2.94 -15.54 -3.16
C SER A 75 -1.45 -15.46 -3.49
N GLY A 76 -0.77 -14.47 -2.88
CA GLY A 76 0.70 -14.41 -2.86
C GLY A 76 1.36 -13.90 -4.15
N ARG A 77 0.61 -13.57 -5.20
CA ARG A 77 1.18 -13.00 -6.43
C ARG A 77 1.59 -11.54 -6.34
N LEU A 78 1.10 -10.82 -5.36
CA LEU A 78 1.64 -9.53 -4.92
C LEU A 78 1.97 -9.67 -3.45
N ARG A 79 3.24 -9.49 -3.13
CA ARG A 79 3.70 -9.37 -1.76
C ARG A 79 4.86 -8.38 -1.74
N THR A 80 4.64 -7.25 -1.13
CA THR A 80 5.66 -6.23 -0.99
C THR A 80 5.65 -5.66 0.41
N VAL A 81 6.80 -5.20 0.85
CA VAL A 81 6.99 -4.61 2.17
C VAL A 81 7.59 -3.22 2.00
N LEU A 82 6.96 -2.26 2.66
CA LEU A 82 7.48 -0.91 2.78
C LEU A 82 7.86 -0.68 4.24
N TYR A 83 9.06 -0.17 4.48
CA TYR A 83 9.46 0.33 5.77
C TYR A 83 9.41 1.86 5.77
N LEU A 84 9.05 2.43 6.91
CA LEU A 84 8.93 3.86 7.11
C LEU A 84 9.79 4.26 8.30
N ASP A 85 10.77 5.07 8.02
CA ASP A 85 11.58 5.77 9.00
C ASP A 85 11.01 7.18 9.09
N ALA A 86 10.31 7.46 10.19
CA ALA A 86 9.47 8.64 10.32
C ALA A 86 10.29 9.90 10.69
N ASP A 87 11.47 9.75 11.24
CA ASP A 87 12.31 10.84 11.74
C ASP A 87 13.71 10.92 11.11
N ASP A 88 14.09 9.94 10.27
CA ASP A 88 15.41 9.78 9.66
C ASP A 88 16.52 9.60 10.72
N ASP A 89 16.20 8.95 11.84
CA ASP A 89 17.16 8.65 12.89
C ASP A 89 17.40 7.14 13.02
N ARG A 90 18.56 6.67 12.60
CA ARG A 90 18.95 5.26 12.66
C ARG A 90 19.06 4.69 14.09
N ARG A 91 18.96 5.51 15.11
CA ARG A 91 18.98 5.09 16.52
C ARG A 91 17.59 4.71 17.04
N THR A 92 16.54 5.11 16.34
CA THR A 92 15.15 4.74 16.62
C THR A 92 14.73 3.51 15.81
N GLY A 93 13.55 2.96 16.06
CA GLY A 93 12.99 1.87 15.25
C GLY A 93 13.84 0.61 15.16
N LEU A 94 13.76 -0.07 14.01
CA LEU A 94 14.39 -1.36 13.74
C LEU A 94 15.91 -1.28 13.65
N ASP A 95 16.62 -2.26 14.22
CA ASP A 95 18.08 -2.38 14.14
C ASP A 95 18.48 -3.63 13.33
N GLU A 96 18.79 -3.43 12.05
CA GLU A 96 19.28 -4.46 11.12
C GLU A 96 20.78 -4.29 10.81
N GLY A 97 21.44 -3.41 11.56
CA GLY A 97 22.84 -3.08 11.38
C GLY A 97 23.09 -1.84 10.51
N ALA A 98 24.28 -1.27 10.64
CA ALA A 98 24.61 0.07 10.14
C ALA A 98 24.52 0.25 8.61
N ARG A 99 24.57 -0.84 7.84
CA ARG A 99 24.52 -0.82 6.35
C ARG A 99 23.13 -1.13 5.79
N ASP A 100 22.22 -1.62 6.62
CA ASP A 100 20.86 -1.94 6.17
C ASP A 100 20.01 -0.66 6.06
N LEU A 101 19.35 -0.47 4.92
CA LEU A 101 18.47 0.68 4.69
C LEU A 101 17.27 0.71 5.66
N ARG A 102 16.83 -0.48 6.15
CA ARG A 102 15.69 -0.62 7.06
C ARG A 102 16.01 -0.19 8.49
N THR A 103 17.30 -0.04 8.84
CA THR A 103 17.71 0.44 10.17
C THR A 103 17.18 1.84 10.40
N GLY A 104 16.52 2.04 11.53
CA GLY A 104 15.82 3.27 11.90
C GLY A 104 14.31 3.24 11.63
N ALA A 105 13.80 2.28 10.85
CA ALA A 105 12.37 2.24 10.54
C ALA A 105 11.50 1.92 11.77
N GLU A 106 10.54 2.80 12.07
CA GLU A 106 9.55 2.60 13.15
C GLU A 106 8.28 1.92 12.67
N ARG A 107 8.06 1.85 11.37
CA ARG A 107 6.85 1.28 10.78
C ARG A 107 7.19 0.33 9.64
N ARG A 108 6.33 -0.67 9.51
CA ARG A 108 6.33 -1.61 8.39
C ARG A 108 4.93 -1.72 7.82
N LEU A 109 4.79 -1.54 6.53
CA LEU A 109 3.56 -1.74 5.77
C LEU A 109 3.73 -2.98 4.89
N ASP A 110 2.94 -4.01 5.17
CA ASP A 110 2.83 -5.18 4.31
C ASP A 110 1.66 -4.97 3.35
N VAL A 111 1.90 -5.10 2.05
CA VAL A 111 0.87 -5.05 1.00
C VAL A 111 0.88 -6.39 0.27
N GLU A 112 -0.26 -7.07 0.30
CA GLU A 112 -0.37 -8.41 -0.26
C GLU A 112 -1.75 -8.69 -0.86
N VAL A 113 -1.78 -9.61 -1.83
CA VAL A 113 -3.02 -10.19 -2.33
C VAL A 113 -3.34 -11.44 -1.51
N VAL A 114 -4.54 -11.46 -0.97
CA VAL A 114 -5.08 -12.63 -0.26
C VAL A 114 -6.33 -13.14 -1.00
N SER A 115 -6.49 -14.46 -1.06
CA SER A 115 -7.75 -15.07 -1.49
C SER A 115 -8.67 -15.18 -0.28
N VAL A 116 -9.81 -14.53 -0.35
CA VAL A 116 -10.87 -14.66 0.64
C VAL A 116 -11.78 -15.80 0.20
N GLY A 117 -11.94 -16.82 1.07
CA GLY A 117 -12.57 -18.08 0.75
C GLY A 117 -13.99 -17.96 0.21
N ALA A 118 -14.35 -18.98 -0.58
CA ALA A 118 -15.75 -19.27 -0.86
C ALA A 118 -16.41 -19.70 0.45
N ASP A 119 -17.49 -19.08 0.83
CA ASP A 119 -18.40 -19.67 1.77
C ASP A 119 -19.29 -20.63 1.00
N ALA A 120 -18.96 -21.92 1.06
CA ALA A 120 -19.68 -22.95 0.32
C ALA A 120 -21.15 -23.01 0.73
N ASP A 121 -21.47 -22.67 1.97
CA ASP A 121 -22.83 -22.68 2.52
C ASP A 121 -23.64 -21.46 2.05
N GLU A 122 -22.98 -20.34 1.71
CA GLU A 122 -23.64 -19.13 1.21
C GLU A 122 -23.53 -18.95 -0.31
N GLY A 123 -22.94 -19.88 -1.04
CA GLY A 123 -22.75 -19.82 -2.49
C GLY A 123 -21.89 -18.64 -2.98
N ARG A 124 -21.10 -18.05 -2.12
CA ARG A 124 -20.21 -16.93 -2.47
C ARG A 124 -18.94 -17.46 -3.13
N PRO A 125 -18.59 -16.97 -4.33
CA PRO A 125 -17.35 -17.35 -4.97
C PRO A 125 -16.15 -16.79 -4.19
N ALA A 126 -15.04 -17.52 -4.19
CA ALA A 126 -13.78 -17.00 -3.71
C ALA A 126 -13.40 -15.73 -4.50
N ARG A 127 -12.87 -14.73 -3.81
CA ARG A 127 -12.37 -13.50 -4.42
C ARG A 127 -10.96 -13.17 -3.93
N ALA A 128 -10.17 -12.55 -4.77
CA ALA A 128 -8.90 -11.97 -4.36
C ALA A 128 -9.12 -10.54 -3.88
N VAL A 129 -8.38 -10.16 -2.85
CA VAL A 129 -8.44 -8.84 -2.20
C VAL A 129 -7.03 -8.34 -1.98
N VAL A 130 -6.78 -7.07 -2.30
CA VAL A 130 -5.54 -6.39 -1.91
C VAL A 130 -5.68 -5.89 -0.48
N THR A 131 -4.79 -6.33 0.40
CA THR A 131 -4.75 -5.90 1.79
C THR A 131 -3.49 -5.10 2.07
N ALA A 132 -3.59 -4.14 2.97
CA ALA A 132 -2.46 -3.39 3.49
C ALA A 132 -2.50 -3.41 5.02
N THR A 133 -1.40 -3.81 5.66
CA THR A 133 -1.28 -3.89 7.11
C THR A 133 -0.09 -3.08 7.60
N LEU A 134 -0.36 -2.00 8.34
CA LEU A 134 0.67 -1.20 8.98
C LEU A 134 0.98 -1.75 10.37
N ARG A 135 2.26 -1.94 10.64
CA ARG A 135 2.78 -2.37 11.94
C ARG A 135 3.78 -1.37 12.50
N GLY A 136 3.70 -1.11 13.80
CA GLY A 136 4.79 -0.47 14.54
C GLY A 136 5.92 -1.48 14.77
N LEU A 137 7.14 -1.01 14.70
CA LEU A 137 8.36 -1.78 14.95
C LEU A 137 9.05 -1.26 16.20
N THR A 138 9.63 -2.18 16.94
CA THR A 138 10.59 -1.88 18.01
C THR A 138 12.00 -2.22 17.54
N ARG A 139 13.02 -1.78 18.28
CA ARG A 139 14.41 -1.98 17.94
C ARG A 139 14.79 -3.46 17.82
N ASP A 140 14.18 -4.32 18.63
CA ASP A 140 14.35 -5.79 18.61
C ASP A 140 13.46 -6.50 17.58
N GLY A 141 12.83 -5.74 16.67
CA GLY A 141 12.02 -6.28 15.58
C GLY A 141 10.63 -6.75 15.97
N ARG A 142 10.18 -6.55 17.22
CA ARG A 142 8.79 -6.84 17.60
C ARG A 142 7.81 -5.97 16.82
N ARG A 143 6.61 -6.52 16.54
CA ARG A 143 5.63 -5.91 15.67
C ARG A 143 4.27 -5.81 16.36
N ARG A 144 3.64 -4.64 16.24
CA ARG A 144 2.26 -4.41 16.68
C ARG A 144 1.45 -3.85 15.52
N VAL A 145 0.30 -4.44 15.23
CA VAL A 145 -0.62 -3.90 14.21
C VAL A 145 -1.17 -2.56 14.69
N LEU A 146 -1.05 -1.54 13.86
CA LEU A 146 -1.55 -0.19 14.07
C LEU A 146 -2.78 0.11 13.21
N TRP A 147 -2.78 -0.39 11.96
CA TRP A 147 -3.85 -0.13 11.01
C TRP A 147 -3.93 -1.26 9.98
N ARG A 148 -5.12 -1.45 9.42
CA ARG A 148 -5.40 -2.35 8.29
C ARG A 148 -6.39 -1.69 7.35
N GLY A 149 -6.23 -1.97 6.06
CA GLY A 149 -7.17 -1.63 5.01
C GLY A 149 -7.18 -2.66 3.91
N ASP A 150 -8.24 -2.66 3.11
CA ASP A 150 -8.38 -3.51 1.93
C ASP A 150 -9.13 -2.77 0.81
N ASP A 151 -9.14 -3.33 -0.39
CA ASP A 151 -9.79 -2.76 -1.58
C ASP A 151 -11.29 -3.10 -1.67
N THR A 152 -11.88 -3.63 -0.61
CA THR A 152 -13.34 -3.88 -0.52
C THR A 152 -14.12 -2.71 0.06
N GLY A 153 -13.44 -1.59 0.34
CA GLY A 153 -14.01 -0.37 0.90
C GLY A 153 -13.68 -0.14 2.37
N VAL A 154 -12.92 -1.04 2.99
CA VAL A 154 -12.48 -0.90 4.38
C VAL A 154 -11.08 -0.27 4.40
N GLY A 155 -10.93 0.89 5.04
CA GLY A 155 -9.63 1.40 5.46
C GLY A 155 -8.76 2.06 4.40
N GLY A 156 -9.28 2.44 3.22
CA GLY A 156 -8.55 3.36 2.34
C GLY A 156 -7.49 2.71 1.44
N VAL A 157 -7.70 1.47 1.01
CA VAL A 157 -6.99 0.85 -0.13
C VAL A 157 -7.91 0.91 -1.34
N THR A 158 -7.36 1.30 -2.49
CA THR A 158 -8.07 1.26 -3.79
C THR A 158 -7.14 0.74 -4.86
N THR A 159 -7.71 0.08 -5.87
CA THR A 159 -6.97 -0.49 -6.99
C THR A 159 -7.54 -0.01 -8.32
N ALA A 160 -6.66 0.35 -9.26
CA ALA A 160 -7.05 0.76 -10.61
C ALA A 160 -5.93 0.47 -11.63
N GLY A 161 -6.20 -0.32 -12.66
CA GLY A 161 -5.21 -0.66 -13.67
C GLY A 161 -3.96 -1.30 -13.04
N ARG A 162 -2.82 -0.60 -13.08
CA ARG A 162 -1.55 -1.03 -12.48
C ARG A 162 -1.28 -0.43 -11.10
N PHE A 163 -2.23 0.31 -10.52
CA PHE A 163 -2.01 1.07 -9.30
C PHE A 163 -2.70 0.43 -8.10
N VAL A 164 -1.99 0.41 -6.99
CA VAL A 164 -2.53 0.20 -5.65
C VAL A 164 -2.33 1.51 -4.88
N GLU A 165 -3.42 2.16 -4.50
CA GLU A 165 -3.37 3.39 -3.70
C GLU A 165 -3.77 3.09 -2.27
N ILE A 166 -3.01 3.66 -1.33
CA ILE A 166 -3.18 3.42 0.09
C ILE A 166 -3.20 4.76 0.81
N ARG A 167 -4.22 4.96 1.62
CA ARG A 167 -4.35 6.12 2.51
C ARG A 167 -4.25 5.66 3.97
N ILE A 168 -3.22 6.11 4.67
CA ILE A 168 -2.99 5.80 6.08
C ILE A 168 -3.26 7.05 6.91
N PRO A 169 -4.16 7.01 7.91
CA PRO A 169 -4.47 8.15 8.75
C PRO A 169 -3.23 8.70 9.47
N ALA A 170 -3.13 10.03 9.56
CA ALA A 170 -2.02 10.76 10.21
C ALA A 170 -1.70 10.24 11.61
N ALA A 171 -2.73 9.90 12.38
CA ALA A 171 -2.57 9.39 13.74
C ALA A 171 -1.78 8.07 13.83
N GLN A 172 -1.71 7.31 12.73
CA GLN A 172 -1.00 6.03 12.67
C GLN A 172 0.45 6.18 12.19
N VAL A 173 0.75 7.30 11.51
CA VAL A 173 2.06 7.58 10.90
C VAL A 173 2.44 9.04 11.18
N PRO A 174 2.89 9.36 12.39
CA PRO A 174 3.41 10.69 12.68
C PRO A 174 4.75 10.87 11.94
N LEU A 175 4.71 11.53 10.78
CA LEU A 175 5.88 11.78 9.96
C LEU A 175 6.63 13.03 10.43
N GLY A 176 7.93 12.89 10.64
CA GLY A 176 8.88 13.99 10.77
C GLY A 176 9.16 14.70 9.44
N PRO A 177 9.90 15.79 9.44
CA PRO A 177 10.22 16.58 8.23
C PRO A 177 11.14 15.84 7.24
N ARG A 178 11.81 14.77 7.66
CA ARG A 178 12.79 14.00 6.88
C ARG A 178 12.41 12.52 6.78
N ALA A 179 11.13 12.22 6.76
CA ALA A 179 10.70 10.83 6.69
C ALA A 179 11.23 10.13 5.44
N ARG A 180 11.69 8.87 5.60
CA ARG A 180 12.14 8.01 4.52
C ARG A 180 11.18 6.85 4.32
N LEU A 181 11.05 6.44 3.05
CA LEU A 181 10.35 5.23 2.66
C LEU A 181 11.37 4.25 2.07
N ILE A 182 11.29 2.98 2.47
CA ILE A 182 12.14 1.92 1.98
C ILE A 182 11.26 0.80 1.45
N LEU A 183 11.44 0.44 0.17
CA LEU A 183 10.81 -0.72 -0.46
C LEU A 183 11.73 -1.93 -0.27
N ASP A 184 11.18 -3.03 0.22
CA ASP A 184 11.83 -4.33 0.28
C ASP A 184 11.05 -5.31 -0.59
N ALA A 185 11.63 -5.71 -1.72
CA ALA A 185 11.01 -6.62 -2.67
C ALA A 185 12.07 -7.53 -3.32
N GLY A 186 11.80 -8.82 -3.34
CA GLY A 186 12.66 -9.81 -4.01
C GLY A 186 14.09 -9.88 -3.45
N GLY A 187 14.30 -9.58 -2.16
CA GLY A 187 15.61 -9.57 -1.52
C GLY A 187 16.47 -8.34 -1.85
N ARG A 188 15.89 -7.32 -2.47
CA ARG A 188 16.52 -6.02 -2.72
C ARG A 188 15.78 -4.93 -1.97
N THR A 189 16.50 -3.85 -1.61
CA THR A 189 15.94 -2.69 -0.94
C THR A 189 16.25 -1.41 -1.70
N TRP A 190 15.26 -0.53 -1.80
CA TRP A 190 15.37 0.80 -2.38
C TRP A 190 14.84 1.82 -1.39
N GLY A 191 15.45 2.99 -1.31
CA GLY A 191 15.03 4.04 -0.39
C GLY A 191 14.81 5.38 -1.08
N GLY A 192 13.86 6.17 -0.55
CA GLY A 192 13.57 7.52 -1.00
C GLY A 192 13.01 8.39 0.11
N GLN A 193 13.17 9.71 -0.01
CA GLN A 193 12.62 10.66 0.95
C GLN A 193 11.19 11.05 0.59
N ILE A 194 10.33 11.15 1.58
CA ILE A 194 8.98 11.66 1.43
C ILE A 194 9.04 13.19 1.50
N ASN A 195 8.78 13.83 0.37
CA ASN A 195 8.67 15.29 0.31
C ASN A 195 7.27 15.71 0.78
N ARG A 196 7.21 16.70 1.66
CA ARG A 196 5.98 17.33 2.17
C ARG A 196 5.53 18.48 1.29
#